data_52ce1fd39b731ff0c15338ce1120bf68
#
_entry.id   52ce1fd39b731ff0c15338ce1120bf68
#
_cell.length_a   1.000
_cell.length_b   1.000
_cell.length_c   1.000
_cell.angle_alpha   90.00
_cell.angle_beta   90.00
_cell.angle_gamma   90.00
#
_symmetry.space_group_name_H-M   'P 1'
#
loop_
_entity.id
_entity.type
_entity.pdbx_description
1 polymer ?
#
loop_
_entity_poly.entity_id
_entity_poly.type
_entity_poly.pdbx_seq_one_letter_code
_entity_poly.pdbx_strand_id
1 'polypeptide(L)'
;ISPGNVGNVGVGIADGIGLVAREEGIGDEFTLTVETGPVGGATAQGIYFGASINAKALMDMPSQFDFYGGGGLDVAYLSFAEVDQMGNVNVHKFNGKIVGTGGFVDICAGSKKIIFCGTLRAGGLKTSVGDGQISIDQEGKFEKFLPQLSAITFSGQEALKQGKKVFFITERAVFKLEKNGLILIEVAPGMDVQRDVIDKMGF
;
A
#
# COMPACT_ATOMS: atom_id res chain seq x y z
N ILE A 1 1.83 -2.95 -12.24
CA ILE A 1 3.19 -2.50 -12.55
C ILE A 1 3.40 -2.67 -14.06
N SER A 2 4.23 -1.85 -14.67
CA SER A 2 4.51 -1.94 -16.11
C SER A 2 6.03 -2.08 -16.31
N PRO A 3 6.46 -2.73 -17.40
CA PRO A 3 7.87 -2.81 -17.73
C PRO A 3 8.56 -1.44 -17.72
N GLY A 4 9.75 -1.37 -17.16
CA GLY A 4 10.52 -0.14 -17.01
C GLY A 4 10.11 0.78 -15.85
N ASN A 5 9.04 0.49 -15.12
CA ASN A 5 8.66 1.30 -13.96
C ASN A 5 9.70 1.22 -12.84
N VAL A 6 9.84 2.34 -12.12
CA VAL A 6 10.55 2.40 -10.85
C VAL A 6 9.53 2.53 -9.73
N GLY A 7 9.61 1.61 -8.78
CA GLY A 7 8.69 1.55 -7.64
C GLY A 7 9.39 1.61 -6.30
N ASN A 8 8.74 2.22 -5.32
CA ASN A 8 9.12 2.07 -3.92
C ASN A 8 8.24 1.02 -3.25
N VAL A 9 8.85 0.23 -2.37
CA VAL A 9 8.15 -0.75 -1.53
C VAL A 9 8.28 -0.34 -0.07
N GLY A 10 7.14 -0.15 0.59
CA GLY A 10 7.05 0.12 2.02
C GLY A 10 6.92 -1.15 2.86
N VAL A 11 7.13 -1.00 4.16
CA VAL A 11 7.03 -2.09 5.14
C VAL A 11 5.60 -2.64 5.26
N GLY A 12 5.47 -3.92 5.56
CA GLY A 12 4.21 -4.63 5.80
C GLY A 12 3.79 -5.49 4.61
N ILE A 13 2.50 -5.62 4.33
CA ILE A 13 2.01 -6.48 3.22
C ILE A 13 2.67 -6.12 1.88
N ALA A 14 2.99 -4.84 1.68
CA ALA A 14 3.62 -4.36 0.46
C ALA A 14 5.02 -4.94 0.22
N ASP A 15 5.75 -5.36 1.26
CA ASP A 15 7.11 -5.92 1.13
C ASP A 15 7.13 -7.27 0.38
N GLY A 16 5.99 -7.96 0.30
CA GLY A 16 5.81 -9.19 -0.46
C GLY A 16 5.78 -9.02 -1.98
N ILE A 17 5.61 -7.81 -2.50
CA ILE A 17 5.44 -7.56 -3.95
C ILE A 17 6.66 -8.05 -4.75
N GLY A 18 7.86 -7.84 -4.23
CA GLY A 18 9.09 -8.30 -4.90
C GLY A 18 9.18 -9.82 -4.99
N LEU A 19 8.69 -10.55 -3.99
CA LEU A 19 8.64 -12.00 -4.00
C LEU A 19 7.64 -12.51 -5.05
N VAL A 20 6.40 -11.99 -5.01
CA VAL A 20 5.35 -12.35 -5.98
C VAL A 20 5.82 -12.09 -7.41
N ALA A 21 6.43 -10.94 -7.68
CA ALA A 21 6.94 -10.61 -9.00
C ALA A 21 8.00 -11.61 -9.50
N ARG A 22 8.83 -12.14 -8.60
CA ARG A 22 9.80 -13.18 -8.95
C ARG A 22 9.13 -14.52 -9.25
N GLU A 23 8.16 -14.92 -8.44
CA GLU A 23 7.40 -16.15 -8.66
C GLU A 23 6.64 -16.12 -9.99
N GLU A 24 6.12 -14.95 -10.38
CA GLU A 24 5.46 -14.71 -11.67
C GLU A 24 6.47 -14.54 -12.84
N GLY A 25 7.77 -14.54 -12.58
CA GLY A 25 8.79 -14.41 -13.62
C GLY A 25 8.95 -13.01 -14.23
N ILE A 26 8.36 -11.99 -13.60
CA ILE A 26 8.38 -10.58 -14.08
C ILE A 26 9.30 -9.68 -13.25
N GLY A 27 10.05 -10.23 -12.31
CA GLY A 27 10.87 -9.46 -11.35
C GLY A 27 11.93 -8.56 -12.00
N ASP A 28 12.38 -8.88 -13.21
CA ASP A 28 13.37 -8.09 -13.96
C ASP A 28 12.76 -7.03 -14.87
N GLU A 29 11.44 -7.03 -15.05
CA GLU A 29 10.76 -6.07 -15.93
C GLU A 29 10.67 -4.66 -15.35
N PHE A 30 10.85 -4.49 -14.04
CA PHE A 30 10.78 -3.22 -13.33
C PHE A 30 11.84 -3.15 -12.23
N THR A 31 12.03 -1.97 -11.67
CA THR A 31 13.02 -1.75 -10.61
C THR A 31 12.31 -1.39 -9.31
N LEU A 32 12.46 -2.24 -8.27
CA LEU A 32 12.03 -1.90 -6.92
C LEU A 32 13.14 -1.18 -6.18
N THR A 33 12.75 -0.23 -5.35
CA THR A 33 13.62 0.51 -4.45
C THR A 33 13.08 0.44 -3.02
N VAL A 34 13.99 0.55 -2.07
CA VAL A 34 13.63 0.71 -0.66
C VAL A 34 14.27 2.00 -0.16
N GLU A 35 13.57 2.77 0.66
CA GLU A 35 13.99 4.11 1.10
C GLU A 35 15.37 4.15 1.79
N THR A 36 15.81 3.03 2.34
CA THR A 36 17.11 2.85 2.98
C THR A 36 18.29 2.84 2.00
N GLY A 37 18.03 2.78 0.67
CA GLY A 37 19.02 2.95 -0.38
C GLY A 37 19.14 1.83 -1.41
N PRO A 38 18.70 0.57 -1.19
CA PRO A 38 18.76 -0.46 -2.23
C PRO A 38 17.94 -0.13 -3.46
N VAL A 39 18.52 -0.37 -4.63
CA VAL A 39 17.90 -0.23 -5.95
C VAL A 39 17.99 -1.58 -6.67
N GLY A 40 16.85 -2.13 -7.06
CA GLY A 40 16.75 -3.45 -7.69
C GLY A 40 17.05 -4.60 -6.74
N GLY A 41 17.11 -5.81 -7.32
CA GLY A 41 17.21 -7.04 -6.55
C GLY A 41 15.89 -7.46 -5.92
N ALA A 42 15.95 -8.40 -4.97
CA ALA A 42 14.79 -8.86 -4.21
C ALA A 42 14.75 -8.16 -2.85
N THR A 43 13.70 -7.41 -2.59
CA THR A 43 13.49 -6.75 -1.29
C THR A 43 13.36 -7.78 -0.18
N ALA A 44 14.07 -7.57 0.94
CA ALA A 44 13.95 -8.41 2.11
C ALA A 44 12.67 -8.09 2.89
N GLN A 45 12.11 -9.09 3.55
CA GLN A 45 10.81 -9.01 4.21
C GLN A 45 10.92 -9.00 5.75
N GLY A 46 9.87 -8.56 6.40
CA GLY A 46 9.73 -8.61 7.85
C GLY A 46 10.82 -7.84 8.57
N ILE A 47 11.52 -8.50 9.49
CA ILE A 47 12.58 -7.87 10.31
C ILE A 47 13.83 -7.44 9.52
N TYR A 48 13.98 -7.94 8.31
CA TYR A 48 15.06 -7.56 7.38
C TYR A 48 14.64 -6.50 6.37
N PHE A 49 13.42 -5.97 6.48
CA PHE A 49 12.97 -4.88 5.62
C PHE A 49 13.99 -3.72 5.64
N GLY A 50 14.23 -3.14 4.49
CA GLY A 50 15.28 -2.13 4.31
C GLY A 50 16.54 -2.66 3.61
N ALA A 51 16.68 -3.99 3.52
CA ALA A 51 17.73 -4.63 2.74
C ALA A 51 17.21 -5.18 1.40
N SER A 52 18.11 -5.51 0.49
CA SER A 52 17.80 -6.17 -0.78
C SER A 52 18.87 -7.22 -1.10
N ILE A 53 18.43 -8.36 -1.59
CA ILE A 53 19.32 -9.44 -2.06
C ILE A 53 19.67 -9.16 -3.53
N ASN A 54 20.96 -9.16 -3.86
CA ASN A 54 21.44 -8.86 -5.21
C ASN A 54 20.99 -7.49 -5.74
N ALA A 55 21.02 -6.46 -4.88
CA ALA A 55 20.77 -5.09 -5.30
C ALA A 55 21.69 -4.71 -6.47
N LYS A 56 21.13 -4.02 -7.47
CA LYS A 56 21.90 -3.49 -8.63
C LYS A 56 22.72 -2.27 -8.25
N ALA A 57 22.25 -1.49 -7.27
CA ALA A 57 22.95 -0.35 -6.69
C ALA A 57 22.54 -0.14 -5.23
N LEU A 58 23.40 0.57 -4.49
CA LEU A 58 23.12 1.07 -3.15
C LEU A 58 23.35 2.58 -3.17
N MET A 59 22.36 3.34 -2.78
CA MET A 59 22.43 4.79 -2.60
C MET A 59 22.43 5.11 -1.10
N ASP A 60 22.96 6.25 -0.72
CA ASP A 60 22.68 6.76 0.62
C ASP A 60 21.24 7.25 0.73
N MET A 61 20.69 7.21 1.93
CA MET A 61 19.28 7.54 2.17
C MET A 61 18.91 8.96 1.71
N PRO A 62 19.69 10.02 1.98
CA PRO A 62 19.37 11.35 1.46
C PRO A 62 19.27 11.40 -0.07
N SER A 63 20.21 10.82 -0.79
CA SER A 63 20.18 10.76 -2.27
C SER A 63 18.99 9.95 -2.78
N GLN A 64 18.60 8.90 -2.07
CA GLN A 64 17.40 8.12 -2.41
C GLN A 64 16.13 8.97 -2.27
N PHE A 65 16.02 9.77 -1.21
CA PHE A 65 14.89 10.70 -1.04
C PHE A 65 14.91 11.86 -2.02
N ASP A 66 16.08 12.38 -2.40
CA ASP A 66 16.20 13.38 -3.46
C ASP A 66 15.70 12.82 -4.80
N PHE A 67 16.02 11.57 -5.12
CA PHE A 67 15.48 10.87 -6.29
C PHE A 67 13.97 10.75 -6.22
N TYR A 68 13.40 10.37 -5.07
CA TYR A 68 11.95 10.29 -4.87
C TYR A 68 11.29 11.67 -5.01
N GLY A 69 11.79 12.67 -4.30
CA GLY A 69 11.29 14.05 -4.36
C GLY A 69 11.40 14.67 -5.75
N GLY A 70 12.41 14.28 -6.53
CA GLY A 70 12.59 14.66 -7.93
C GLY A 70 11.60 14.00 -8.91
N GLY A 71 10.68 13.16 -8.43
CA GLY A 71 9.68 12.50 -9.27
C GLY A 71 10.17 11.20 -9.92
N GLY A 72 11.19 10.57 -9.37
CA GLY A 72 11.77 9.31 -9.87
C GLY A 72 10.89 8.08 -9.69
N LEU A 73 9.79 8.18 -8.92
CA LEU A 73 8.89 7.06 -8.68
C LEU A 73 7.68 7.07 -9.63
N ASP A 74 7.51 5.99 -10.37
CA ASP A 74 6.30 5.73 -11.15
C ASP A 74 5.18 5.19 -10.26
N VAL A 75 5.54 4.37 -9.25
CA VAL A 75 4.58 3.77 -8.32
C VAL A 75 5.18 3.61 -6.93
N ALA A 76 4.35 3.85 -5.90
CA ALA A 76 4.65 3.49 -4.52
C ALA A 76 3.66 2.43 -4.02
N TYR A 77 4.20 1.42 -3.35
CA TYR A 77 3.44 0.39 -2.65
C TYR A 77 3.63 0.60 -1.16
N LEU A 78 2.59 1.07 -0.48
CA LEU A 78 2.65 1.47 0.91
C LEU A 78 1.54 0.79 1.72
N SER A 79 1.78 0.58 3.00
CA SER A 79 0.71 0.14 3.90
C SER A 79 -0.11 1.32 4.38
N PHE A 80 -1.36 1.06 4.78
CA PHE A 80 -2.22 2.02 5.46
C PHE A 80 -2.75 1.43 6.76
N ALA A 81 -2.97 2.29 7.75
CA ALA A 81 -3.60 1.86 8.98
C ALA A 81 -5.08 2.23 9.03
N GLU A 82 -5.43 3.44 8.65
CA GLU A 82 -6.80 3.92 8.57
C GLU A 82 -7.01 4.71 7.27
N VAL A 83 -8.20 4.63 6.70
CA VAL A 83 -8.62 5.37 5.50
C VAL A 83 -10.07 5.84 5.65
N ASP A 84 -10.39 7.03 5.14
CA ASP A 84 -11.77 7.52 5.09
C ASP A 84 -12.36 7.45 3.67
N GLN A 85 -13.66 7.76 3.57
CA GLN A 85 -14.38 7.73 2.31
C GLN A 85 -13.79 8.63 1.21
N MET A 86 -13.05 9.69 1.58
CA MET A 86 -12.39 10.60 0.65
C MET A 86 -10.98 10.13 0.26
N GLY A 87 -10.57 8.94 0.72
CA GLY A 87 -9.25 8.36 0.46
C GLY A 87 -8.11 9.06 1.20
N ASN A 88 -8.42 9.80 2.26
CA ASN A 88 -7.38 10.26 3.17
C ASN A 88 -6.85 9.08 3.98
N VAL A 89 -5.55 9.09 4.27
CA VAL A 89 -4.89 7.99 5.01
C VAL A 89 -4.23 8.51 6.27
N ASN A 90 -4.35 7.76 7.35
CA ASN A 90 -3.59 7.93 8.58
C ASN A 90 -2.64 6.75 8.79
N VAL A 91 -1.36 7.06 9.04
CA VAL A 91 -0.33 6.07 9.41
C VAL A 91 0.49 6.51 10.63
N HIS A 92 0.24 7.68 11.20
CA HIS A 92 1.15 8.27 12.19
C HIS A 92 0.56 8.47 13.58
N LYS A 93 -0.77 8.39 13.76
CA LYS A 93 -1.40 8.65 15.06
C LYS A 93 -2.52 7.65 15.34
N PHE A 94 -2.33 6.82 16.36
CA PHE A 94 -3.28 5.78 16.77
C PHE A 94 -3.44 5.79 18.29
N ASN A 95 -4.69 5.68 18.77
CA ASN A 95 -5.00 5.61 20.19
C ASN A 95 -4.31 6.71 21.02
N GLY A 96 -4.26 7.93 20.48
CA GLY A 96 -3.62 9.08 21.12
C GLY A 96 -2.07 9.08 21.09
N LYS A 97 -1.44 8.04 20.52
CA LYS A 97 0.03 7.97 20.37
C LYS A 97 0.44 8.41 18.99
N ILE A 98 1.54 9.16 18.89
CA ILE A 98 2.19 9.53 17.64
C ILE A 98 3.35 8.56 17.43
N VAL A 99 3.30 7.82 16.30
CA VAL A 99 4.32 6.83 15.93
C VAL A 99 5.28 7.34 14.85
N GLY A 100 4.94 8.49 14.23
CA GLY A 100 5.73 9.08 13.14
C GLY A 100 5.32 8.57 11.76
N THR A 101 5.82 9.22 10.73
CA THR A 101 5.49 8.95 9.33
C THR A 101 6.58 8.17 8.59
N GLY A 102 7.82 8.19 9.09
CA GLY A 102 8.97 7.74 8.28
C GLY A 102 9.01 8.46 6.94
N GLY A 103 9.40 7.76 5.91
CA GLY A 103 9.45 8.27 4.52
C GLY A 103 8.10 8.36 3.80
N PHE A 104 7.00 7.96 4.44
CA PHE A 104 5.69 7.86 3.81
C PHE A 104 5.24 9.14 3.07
N VAL A 105 5.45 10.30 3.69
CA VAL A 105 5.00 11.59 3.12
C VAL A 105 5.76 11.92 1.83
N ASP A 106 7.09 11.82 1.87
CA ASP A 106 7.96 12.12 0.73
C ASP A 106 7.74 11.13 -0.42
N ILE A 107 7.61 9.83 -0.10
CA ILE A 107 7.32 8.78 -1.07
C ILE A 107 5.96 9.02 -1.75
N CYS A 108 4.92 9.33 -0.97
CA CYS A 108 3.61 9.69 -1.53
C CYS A 108 3.69 10.95 -2.41
N ALA A 109 4.43 11.97 -1.96
CA ALA A 109 4.56 13.22 -2.70
C ALA A 109 5.28 13.01 -4.05
N GLY A 110 6.35 12.20 -4.07
CA GLY A 110 7.15 11.95 -5.28
C GLY A 110 6.56 10.92 -6.25
N SER A 111 5.52 10.19 -5.89
CA SER A 111 4.98 9.09 -6.72
C SER A 111 3.84 9.53 -7.63
N LYS A 112 3.80 9.03 -8.87
CA LYS A 112 2.70 9.24 -9.85
C LYS A 112 1.47 8.37 -9.56
N LYS A 113 1.72 7.14 -9.09
CA LYS A 113 0.71 6.17 -8.69
C LYS A 113 1.00 5.69 -7.28
N ILE A 114 -0.03 5.57 -6.45
CA ILE A 114 0.08 5.08 -5.09
C ILE A 114 -0.86 3.89 -4.93
N ILE A 115 -0.34 2.78 -4.45
CA ILE A 115 -1.08 1.57 -4.15
C ILE A 115 -0.93 1.30 -2.65
N PHE A 116 -1.98 1.56 -1.92
CA PHE A 116 -2.06 1.22 -0.51
C PHE A 116 -2.47 -0.24 -0.35
N CYS A 117 -1.61 -1.04 0.29
CA CYS A 117 -1.82 -2.46 0.53
C CYS A 117 -2.11 -2.70 2.01
N GLY A 118 -3.15 -3.45 2.31
CA GLY A 118 -3.50 -3.75 3.69
C GLY A 118 -4.65 -4.72 3.79
N THR A 119 -5.11 -5.00 4.99
CA THR A 119 -6.35 -5.76 5.22
C THR A 119 -7.53 -4.81 5.34
N LEU A 120 -8.74 -5.27 5.04
CA LEU A 120 -9.96 -4.48 5.22
C LEU A 120 -10.20 -4.16 6.70
N ARG A 121 -9.96 -5.14 7.56
CA ARG A 121 -10.00 -5.00 9.03
C ARG A 121 -8.71 -5.54 9.64
N ALA A 122 -8.29 -5.00 10.77
CA ALA A 122 -7.08 -5.39 11.47
C ALA A 122 -7.37 -6.13 12.79
N GLY A 123 -6.35 -6.74 13.38
CA GLY A 123 -6.45 -7.33 14.71
C GLY A 123 -7.00 -8.75 14.72
N GLY A 124 -6.23 -9.69 14.20
CA GLY A 124 -6.52 -11.11 14.26
C GLY A 124 -7.33 -11.68 13.08
N LEU A 125 -7.34 -10.95 11.95
CA LEU A 125 -7.89 -11.49 10.70
C LEU A 125 -7.19 -12.81 10.34
N LYS A 126 -7.97 -13.80 9.97
CA LYS A 126 -7.48 -15.07 9.40
C LYS A 126 -8.26 -15.37 8.13
N THR A 127 -7.54 -15.77 7.12
CA THR A 127 -8.09 -16.11 5.81
C THR A 127 -7.56 -17.46 5.36
N SER A 128 -8.34 -18.16 4.57
CA SER A 128 -7.93 -19.33 3.82
C SER A 128 -8.18 -19.15 2.33
N VAL A 129 -7.39 -19.83 1.52
CA VAL A 129 -7.51 -19.81 0.05
C VAL A 129 -7.62 -21.23 -0.43
N GLY A 130 -8.64 -21.52 -1.23
CA GLY A 130 -8.88 -22.83 -1.80
C GLY A 130 -9.84 -22.72 -2.98
N ASP A 131 -9.69 -23.61 -3.96
CA ASP A 131 -10.56 -23.69 -5.16
C ASP A 131 -10.72 -22.34 -5.90
N GLY A 132 -9.66 -21.51 -5.90
CA GLY A 132 -9.68 -20.19 -6.53
C GLY A 132 -10.51 -19.13 -5.79
N GLN A 133 -10.86 -19.37 -4.55
CA GLN A 133 -11.64 -18.46 -3.71
C GLN A 133 -10.92 -18.15 -2.41
N ILE A 134 -11.25 -17.00 -1.82
CA ILE A 134 -10.82 -16.62 -0.47
C ILE A 134 -12.00 -16.79 0.49
N SER A 135 -11.69 -17.21 1.72
CA SER A 135 -12.64 -17.28 2.84
C SER A 135 -12.09 -16.52 4.04
N ILE A 136 -12.98 -15.88 4.79
CA ILE A 136 -12.64 -15.22 6.05
C ILE A 136 -12.96 -16.17 7.19
N ASP A 137 -11.94 -16.82 7.74
CA ASP A 137 -12.08 -17.78 8.84
C ASP A 137 -12.30 -17.07 10.18
N GLN A 138 -11.69 -15.89 10.33
CA GLN A 138 -11.85 -15.02 11.49
C GLN A 138 -11.75 -13.57 11.06
N GLU A 139 -12.76 -12.77 11.39
CA GLU A 139 -12.78 -11.34 11.08
C GLU A 139 -11.81 -10.54 11.98
N GLY A 140 -11.23 -9.49 11.42
CA GLY A 140 -10.41 -8.53 12.15
C GLY A 140 -11.26 -7.70 13.13
N LYS A 141 -10.71 -7.43 14.32
CA LYS A 141 -11.41 -6.72 15.39
C LYS A 141 -11.57 -5.23 15.13
N PHE A 142 -10.61 -4.61 14.42
CA PHE A 142 -10.53 -3.17 14.25
C PHE A 142 -10.90 -2.77 12.83
N GLU A 143 -11.78 -1.79 12.72
CA GLU A 143 -12.08 -1.13 11.45
C GLU A 143 -10.91 -0.28 11.01
N LYS A 144 -10.65 -0.29 9.70
CA LYS A 144 -9.65 0.56 9.05
C LYS A 144 -10.27 1.56 8.08
N PHE A 145 -11.44 1.22 7.54
CA PHE A 145 -12.23 2.09 6.69
C PHE A 145 -13.23 2.85 7.57
N LEU A 146 -12.90 4.09 7.92
CA LEU A 146 -13.60 4.90 8.93
C LEU A 146 -14.37 6.06 8.27
N PRO A 147 -15.53 6.45 8.82
CA PRO A 147 -16.27 7.63 8.30
C PRO A 147 -15.43 8.91 8.35
N GLN A 148 -14.57 9.04 9.35
CA GLN A 148 -13.70 10.19 9.57
C GLN A 148 -12.42 9.77 10.30
N LEU A 149 -11.29 10.30 9.86
CA LEU A 149 -9.99 10.08 10.50
C LEU A 149 -9.73 11.12 11.60
N SER A 150 -9.05 10.68 12.67
CA SER A 150 -8.59 11.58 13.74
C SER A 150 -7.34 12.38 13.34
N ALA A 151 -6.61 11.93 12.34
CA ALA A 151 -5.43 12.58 11.79
C ALA A 151 -5.24 12.15 10.34
N ILE A 152 -4.68 13.03 9.52
CA ILE A 152 -4.44 12.78 8.09
C ILE A 152 -2.95 12.86 7.82
N THR A 153 -2.37 11.78 7.30
CA THR A 153 -0.98 11.73 6.82
C THR A 153 -0.91 11.94 5.31
N PHE A 154 -1.92 11.45 4.58
CA PHE A 154 -2.05 11.59 3.14
C PHE A 154 -3.43 12.12 2.80
N SER A 155 -3.49 13.15 1.95
CA SER A 155 -4.76 13.73 1.49
C SER A 155 -5.14 13.19 0.12
N GLY A 156 -6.29 12.49 0.06
CA GLY A 156 -6.84 11.98 -1.19
C GLY A 156 -7.19 13.10 -2.17
N GLN A 157 -7.77 14.19 -1.68
CA GLN A 157 -8.12 15.33 -2.52
C GLN A 157 -6.89 16.00 -3.14
N GLU A 158 -5.83 16.17 -2.36
CA GLU A 158 -4.60 16.77 -2.87
C GLU A 158 -3.93 15.88 -3.92
N ALA A 159 -3.93 14.57 -3.70
CA ALA A 159 -3.43 13.61 -4.67
C ALA A 159 -4.18 13.68 -6.01
N LEU A 160 -5.52 13.80 -5.97
CA LEU A 160 -6.34 13.95 -7.18
C LEU A 160 -6.04 15.27 -7.92
N LYS A 161 -5.87 16.39 -7.21
CA LYS A 161 -5.48 17.67 -7.82
C LYS A 161 -4.14 17.57 -8.55
N GLN A 162 -3.22 16.77 -8.02
CA GLN A 162 -1.91 16.49 -8.62
C GLN A 162 -1.97 15.44 -9.73
N GLY A 163 -3.15 14.94 -10.07
CA GLY A 163 -3.35 13.93 -11.12
C GLY A 163 -2.85 12.53 -10.76
N LYS A 164 -2.62 12.26 -9.49
CA LYS A 164 -2.15 10.94 -9.03
C LYS A 164 -3.25 9.89 -9.13
N LYS A 165 -2.83 8.66 -9.43
CA LYS A 165 -3.71 7.48 -9.39
C LYS A 165 -3.54 6.79 -8.04
N VAL A 166 -4.62 6.61 -7.28
CA VAL A 166 -4.58 6.04 -5.93
C VAL A 166 -5.52 4.85 -5.85
N PHE A 167 -4.99 3.74 -5.35
CA PHE A 167 -5.71 2.49 -5.14
C PHE A 167 -5.51 1.99 -3.71
N PHE A 168 -6.52 1.31 -3.20
CA PHE A 168 -6.48 0.59 -1.93
C PHE A 168 -6.78 -0.87 -2.22
N ILE A 169 -5.83 -1.75 -1.95
CA ILE A 169 -5.93 -3.19 -2.19
C ILE A 169 -5.96 -3.90 -0.84
N THR A 170 -7.03 -4.63 -0.62
CA THR A 170 -7.19 -5.49 0.55
C THR A 170 -7.24 -6.96 0.14
N GLU A 171 -7.28 -7.86 1.11
CA GLU A 171 -7.41 -9.29 0.85
C GLU A 171 -8.70 -9.67 0.13
N ARG A 172 -9.74 -8.81 0.17
CA ARG A 172 -11.07 -9.13 -0.35
C ARG A 172 -11.63 -8.14 -1.34
N ALA A 173 -11.05 -6.93 -1.45
CA ALA A 173 -11.60 -5.87 -2.30
C ALA A 173 -10.53 -4.89 -2.76
N VAL A 174 -10.73 -4.31 -3.93
CA VAL A 174 -9.92 -3.20 -4.46
C VAL A 174 -10.78 -1.96 -4.62
N PHE A 175 -10.29 -0.86 -4.09
CA PHE A 175 -10.91 0.45 -4.22
C PHE A 175 -9.99 1.38 -5.02
N LYS A 176 -10.61 2.26 -5.80
CA LYS A 176 -9.95 3.33 -6.53
C LYS A 176 -10.42 4.68 -6.00
N LEU A 177 -9.51 5.61 -5.81
CA LEU A 177 -9.88 6.98 -5.47
C LEU A 177 -10.34 7.73 -6.71
N GLU A 178 -11.53 8.29 -6.65
CA GLU A 178 -12.14 9.14 -7.66
C GLU A 178 -12.59 10.47 -7.04
N LYS A 179 -13.06 11.41 -7.86
CA LYS A 179 -13.43 12.78 -7.43
C LYS A 179 -14.40 12.81 -6.23
N ASN A 180 -15.31 11.85 -6.16
CA ASN A 180 -16.34 11.79 -5.13
C ASN A 180 -16.02 10.82 -3.98
N GLY A 181 -14.78 10.32 -3.91
CA GLY A 181 -14.34 9.40 -2.88
C GLY A 181 -13.90 8.04 -3.41
N LEU A 182 -13.85 7.05 -2.54
CA LEU A 182 -13.48 5.69 -2.89
C LEU A 182 -14.59 4.98 -3.66
N ILE A 183 -14.22 4.33 -4.75
CA ILE A 183 -15.11 3.48 -5.56
C ILE A 183 -14.59 2.05 -5.47
N LEU A 184 -15.45 1.11 -5.10
CA LEU A 184 -15.19 -0.32 -5.17
C LEU A 184 -15.13 -0.75 -6.63
N ILE A 185 -14.01 -1.31 -7.06
CA ILE A 185 -13.78 -1.72 -8.47
C ILE A 185 -13.58 -3.21 -8.65
N GLU A 186 -13.24 -3.94 -7.57
CA GLU A 186 -13.02 -5.37 -7.62
C GLU A 186 -13.33 -6.01 -6.27
N VAL A 187 -13.87 -7.21 -6.29
CA VAL A 187 -14.10 -8.05 -5.11
C VAL A 187 -13.52 -9.43 -5.36
N ALA A 188 -12.80 -9.96 -4.39
CA ALA A 188 -12.17 -11.26 -4.51
C ALA A 188 -13.20 -12.39 -4.67
N PRO A 189 -12.90 -13.43 -5.47
CA PRO A 189 -13.76 -14.61 -5.58
C PRO A 189 -14.06 -15.22 -4.21
N GLY A 190 -15.33 -15.58 -3.98
CA GLY A 190 -15.82 -16.13 -2.73
C GLY A 190 -16.41 -15.09 -1.77
N MET A 191 -16.21 -13.79 -2.04
CA MET A 191 -16.73 -12.70 -1.21
C MET A 191 -18.06 -12.15 -1.73
N ASP A 192 -18.99 -11.89 -0.80
CA ASP A 192 -20.21 -11.13 -1.06
C ASP A 192 -19.95 -9.63 -0.82
N VAL A 193 -20.33 -8.79 -1.80
CA VAL A 193 -20.08 -7.34 -1.76
C VAL A 193 -20.66 -6.69 -0.51
N GLN A 194 -21.93 -7.00 -0.21
CA GLN A 194 -22.62 -6.34 0.91
C GLN A 194 -22.11 -6.87 2.25
N ARG A 195 -22.19 -8.17 2.45
CA ARG A 195 -21.88 -8.83 3.72
C ARG A 195 -20.40 -8.74 4.10
N ASP A 196 -19.49 -8.97 3.11
CA ASP A 196 -18.07 -9.17 3.38
C ASP A 196 -17.25 -7.91 3.15
N VAL A 197 -17.79 -6.90 2.44
CA VAL A 197 -17.08 -5.64 2.17
C VAL A 197 -17.81 -4.48 2.82
N ILE A 198 -19.01 -4.12 2.33
CA ILE A 198 -19.70 -2.87 2.74
C ILE A 198 -20.06 -2.89 4.23
N ASP A 199 -20.66 -3.97 4.72
CA ASP A 199 -21.05 -4.12 6.14
C ASP A 199 -19.85 -4.19 7.10
N LYS A 200 -18.62 -4.26 6.58
CA LYS A 200 -17.36 -4.29 7.36
C LYS A 200 -16.62 -2.95 7.36
N MET A 201 -17.17 -1.96 6.67
CA MET A 201 -16.65 -0.59 6.58
C MET A 201 -17.51 0.37 7.39
N GLY A 202 -16.96 1.51 7.76
CA GLY A 202 -17.68 2.56 8.49
C GLY A 202 -18.47 3.52 7.58
N PHE A 203 -18.45 3.32 6.24
CA PHE A 203 -19.14 4.16 5.25
C PHE A 203 -19.49 3.36 4.01
#